data_22960cfda4bb7ee86473aca6f9893eff
#
_entry.id   22960cfda4bb7ee86473aca6f9893eff
#
_cell.length_a   1.000
_cell.length_b   1.000
_cell.length_c   1.000
_cell.angle_alpha   90.00
_cell.angle_beta   90.00
_cell.angle_gamma   90.00
#
_symmetry.space_group_name_H-M   'P 1'
#
loop_
_entity.id
_entity.type
_entity.pdbx_description
1 polymer ?
#
loop_
_entity_poly.entity_id
_entity_poly.type
_entity_poly.pdbx_seq_one_letter_code
_entity_poly.pdbx_strand_id
1 'polypeptide(L)'
;MSFTIQVEPSGHQFTVDPGETVLDAALRQGIGLPYGCRSGNCGACIAQLSAGRVGYPSGNIAALEGREADRCLPCQAVPESDLRLRVREVEAVQEIEIRTLPCRVAHIEHLAHDVVRLFLKLPENQRLQFLAGQYLDFMLADGRRRAFSIANAPHDDELIELHVRRVPGGDFTDYVFDHMKEKAILRIQAPLGGFFLHEDSERPLILMGGGTGFA
;
A
#
# COMPACT_ATOMS: atom_id res chain seq x y z
N MET A 1 3.55 16.76 -20.28
CA MET A 1 5.02 16.84 -20.10
C MET A 1 5.37 15.96 -18.93
N SER A 2 6.44 15.18 -19.04
CA SER A 2 6.96 14.39 -17.91
C SER A 2 7.92 15.26 -17.11
N PHE A 3 8.02 15.02 -15.83
CA PHE A 3 8.92 15.71 -14.91
C PHE A 3 9.94 14.75 -14.32
N THR A 4 11.13 15.27 -14.00
CA THR A 4 12.20 14.50 -13.35
C THR A 4 12.18 14.75 -11.84
N ILE A 5 12.26 13.68 -11.08
CA ILE A 5 12.33 13.71 -9.62
C ILE A 5 13.71 13.22 -9.19
N GLN A 6 14.38 13.99 -8.35
CA GLN A 6 15.63 13.59 -7.70
C GLN A 6 15.40 13.32 -6.23
N VAL A 7 15.84 12.15 -5.76
CA VAL A 7 15.73 11.74 -4.34
C VAL A 7 17.04 12.04 -3.62
N GLU A 8 16.95 12.63 -2.45
CA GLU A 8 18.08 12.93 -1.57
C GLU A 8 17.96 12.11 -0.27
N PRO A 9 19.04 11.55 0.25
CA PRO A 9 20.44 11.73 -0.12
C PRO A 9 20.98 10.75 -1.19
N SER A 10 20.19 9.78 -1.66
CA SER A 10 20.65 8.70 -2.56
C SER A 10 21.15 9.22 -3.91
N GLY A 11 20.56 10.32 -4.40
CA GLY A 11 20.84 10.85 -5.74
C GLY A 11 20.08 10.13 -6.86
N HIS A 12 19.25 9.13 -6.58
CA HIS A 12 18.44 8.46 -7.57
C HIS A 12 17.50 9.42 -8.28
N GLN A 13 17.26 9.17 -9.55
CA GLN A 13 16.37 9.96 -10.39
C GLN A 13 15.36 9.06 -11.10
N PHE A 14 14.13 9.56 -11.23
CA PHE A 14 13.09 8.91 -12.00
C PHE A 14 12.17 9.93 -12.67
N THR A 15 11.41 9.47 -13.66
CA THR A 15 10.48 10.32 -14.42
C THR A 15 9.04 10.00 -14.03
N VAL A 16 8.23 11.05 -13.93
CA VAL A 16 6.80 10.97 -13.65
C VAL A 16 6.01 11.34 -14.89
N ASP A 17 5.09 10.47 -15.29
CA ASP A 17 4.22 10.69 -16.43
C ASP A 17 3.07 11.67 -16.09
N PRO A 18 2.45 12.31 -17.08
CA PRO A 18 1.36 13.25 -16.84
C PRO A 18 0.20 12.61 -16.06
N GLY A 19 -0.15 13.19 -14.90
CA GLY A 19 -1.23 12.71 -14.04
C GLY A 19 -0.88 11.55 -13.12
N GLU A 20 0.34 11.02 -13.21
CA GLU A 20 0.85 9.98 -12.31
C GLU A 20 1.28 10.59 -10.98
N THR A 21 1.12 9.86 -9.87
CA THR A 21 1.66 10.29 -8.58
C THR A 21 3.17 10.03 -8.49
N VAL A 22 3.86 10.83 -7.68
CA VAL A 22 5.30 10.65 -7.45
C VAL A 22 5.60 9.25 -6.93
N LEU A 23 4.76 8.71 -6.04
CA LEU A 23 4.94 7.36 -5.49
C LEU A 23 4.76 6.29 -6.57
N ASP A 24 3.71 6.38 -7.39
CA ASP A 24 3.46 5.37 -8.42
C ASP A 24 4.59 5.33 -9.44
N ALA A 25 5.10 6.48 -9.85
CA ALA A 25 6.25 6.58 -10.74
C ALA A 25 7.54 6.00 -10.15
N ALA A 26 7.81 6.27 -8.86
CA ALA A 26 8.96 5.71 -8.16
C ALA A 26 8.88 4.18 -8.13
N LEU A 27 7.74 3.63 -7.72
CA LEU A 27 7.52 2.18 -7.65
C LEU A 27 7.61 1.52 -9.02
N ARG A 28 7.06 2.16 -10.07
CA ARG A 28 7.16 1.68 -11.46
C ARG A 28 8.60 1.56 -11.94
N GLN A 29 9.51 2.40 -11.42
CA GLN A 29 10.92 2.43 -11.79
C GLN A 29 11.84 1.77 -10.74
N GLY A 30 11.26 1.00 -9.80
CA GLY A 30 12.01 0.22 -8.82
C GLY A 30 12.62 1.06 -7.69
N ILE A 31 12.14 2.29 -7.47
CA ILE A 31 12.63 3.14 -6.38
C ILE A 31 11.67 3.03 -5.20
N GLY A 32 12.16 2.48 -4.10
CA GLY A 32 11.39 2.23 -2.89
C GLY A 32 11.23 3.50 -2.05
N LEU A 33 10.20 4.30 -2.28
CA LEU A 33 9.82 5.35 -1.34
C LEU A 33 8.97 4.77 -0.21
N PRO A 34 9.07 5.29 1.05
CA PRO A 34 8.21 4.85 2.14
C PRO A 34 6.75 5.21 1.85
N TYR A 35 5.83 4.28 2.12
CA TYR A 35 4.40 4.54 1.99
C TYR A 35 3.55 3.57 2.84
N GLY A 36 2.28 3.94 3.06
CA GLY A 36 1.30 3.13 3.78
C GLY A 36 -0.04 3.16 3.03
N CYS A 37 -1.00 3.94 3.48
CA CYS A 37 -2.40 3.92 3.04
C CYS A 37 -2.65 4.32 1.58
N ARG A 38 -1.73 5.01 0.91
CA ARG A 38 -1.87 5.59 -0.45
C ARG A 38 -3.10 6.49 -0.65
N SER A 39 -3.75 6.91 0.44
CA SER A 39 -4.96 7.73 0.43
C SER A 39 -4.79 9.12 1.09
N GLY A 40 -3.56 9.53 1.42
CA GLY A 40 -3.28 10.85 1.98
C GLY A 40 -3.53 11.01 3.49
N ASN A 41 -3.91 9.95 4.21
CA ASN A 41 -4.36 10.02 5.61
C ASN A 41 -3.29 9.67 6.64
N CYS A 42 -2.44 8.66 6.38
CA CYS A 42 -1.56 8.09 7.42
C CYS A 42 -0.23 8.84 7.61
N GLY A 43 0.21 9.61 6.63
CA GLY A 43 1.48 10.34 6.69
C GLY A 43 2.76 9.52 6.52
N ALA A 44 2.66 8.19 6.33
CA ALA A 44 3.83 7.31 6.19
C ALA A 44 4.74 7.67 4.99
N CYS A 45 4.19 8.33 3.97
CA CYS A 45 4.93 8.75 2.78
C CYS A 45 5.42 10.20 2.84
N ILE A 46 5.26 10.92 3.96
CA ILE A 46 5.67 12.33 4.04
C ILE A 46 7.15 12.47 3.68
N ALA A 47 7.43 13.30 2.69
CA ALA A 47 8.76 13.69 2.26
C ALA A 47 8.94 15.19 2.38
N GLN A 48 10.20 15.66 2.49
CA GLN A 48 10.52 17.07 2.37
C GLN A 48 10.68 17.43 0.89
N LEU A 49 9.96 18.41 0.42
CA LEU A 49 10.08 18.97 -0.91
C LEU A 49 11.14 20.09 -0.89
N SER A 50 12.39 19.73 -1.27
CA SER A 50 13.52 20.65 -1.25
C SER A 50 13.48 21.63 -2.44
N ALA A 51 12.85 21.24 -3.58
CA ALA A 51 12.64 22.11 -4.73
C ALA A 51 11.47 21.61 -5.59
N GLY A 52 10.86 22.54 -6.33
CA GLY A 52 9.77 22.29 -7.27
C GLY A 52 8.38 22.54 -6.68
N ARG A 53 7.34 22.12 -7.43
CA ARG A 53 5.93 22.28 -7.05
C ARG A 53 5.15 21.03 -7.35
N VAL A 54 4.17 20.73 -6.51
CA VAL A 54 3.24 19.61 -6.65
C VAL A 54 1.80 20.06 -6.51
N GLY A 55 0.90 19.42 -7.23
CA GLY A 55 -0.53 19.53 -7.07
C GLY A 55 -1.13 18.28 -6.42
N TYR A 56 -2.35 18.39 -5.92
CA TYR A 56 -3.09 17.29 -5.28
C TYR A 56 -4.49 17.16 -5.91
N PRO A 57 -4.62 16.53 -7.08
CA PRO A 57 -5.90 16.42 -7.79
C PRO A 57 -6.97 15.70 -6.99
N SER A 58 -6.59 14.73 -6.13
CA SER A 58 -7.53 14.03 -5.24
C SER A 58 -8.10 14.90 -4.12
N GLY A 59 -7.44 16.02 -3.80
CA GLY A 59 -7.80 16.91 -2.70
C GLY A 59 -7.53 16.34 -1.30
N ASN A 60 -7.15 15.10 -1.15
CA ASN A 60 -6.92 14.50 0.17
C ASN A 60 -5.47 14.65 0.61
N ILE A 61 -5.25 15.61 1.50
CA ILE A 61 -3.96 15.95 2.09
C ILE A 61 -4.02 16.02 3.62
N ALA A 62 -4.95 15.29 4.24
CA ALA A 62 -5.20 15.35 5.69
C ALA A 62 -3.93 15.14 6.52
N ALA A 63 -3.01 14.28 6.06
CA ALA A 63 -1.74 14.06 6.77
C ALA A 63 -0.76 15.26 6.72
N LEU A 64 -1.02 16.29 5.91
CA LEU A 64 -0.22 17.55 5.90
C LEU A 64 -0.77 18.61 6.82
N GLU A 65 -1.96 18.46 7.38
CA GLU A 65 -2.54 19.43 8.31
C GLU A 65 -1.59 19.68 9.50
N GLY A 66 -1.29 20.95 9.73
CA GLY A 66 -0.36 21.38 10.79
C GLY A 66 1.12 21.05 10.53
N ARG A 67 1.49 20.62 9.32
CA ARG A 67 2.88 20.37 8.93
C ARG A 67 3.52 21.61 8.28
N GLU A 68 4.84 21.59 8.17
CA GLU A 68 5.63 22.61 7.47
C GLU A 68 5.28 22.65 5.98
N ALA A 69 5.31 23.85 5.39
CA ALA A 69 4.91 24.09 3.99
C ALA A 69 5.81 23.38 2.96
N ASP A 70 6.99 22.94 3.39
CA ASP A 70 7.94 22.17 2.56
C ASP A 70 7.71 20.66 2.61
N ARG A 71 6.59 20.19 3.17
CA ARG A 71 6.22 18.78 3.20
C ARG A 71 5.27 18.43 2.06
N CYS A 72 5.45 17.24 1.50
CA CYS A 72 4.56 16.70 0.50
C CYS A 72 4.21 15.23 0.79
N LEU A 73 3.16 14.75 0.15
CA LEU A 73 2.67 13.37 0.20
C LEU A 73 2.89 12.70 -1.17
N PRO A 74 4.03 12.06 -1.44
CA PRO A 74 4.31 11.38 -2.70
C PRO A 74 3.19 10.49 -3.22
N CYS A 75 2.41 9.88 -2.33
CA CYS A 75 1.28 9.02 -2.72
C CYS A 75 0.07 9.76 -3.31
N GLN A 76 0.01 11.09 -3.17
CA GLN A 76 -1.07 11.94 -3.67
C GLN A 76 -0.54 13.08 -4.55
N ALA A 77 0.74 13.37 -4.45
CA ALA A 77 1.39 14.47 -5.15
C ALA A 77 1.57 14.14 -6.64
N VAL A 78 1.06 15.01 -7.50
CA VAL A 78 1.34 15.03 -8.94
C VAL A 78 2.27 16.19 -9.21
N PRO A 79 3.45 15.99 -9.83
CA PRO A 79 4.41 17.05 -10.07
C PRO A 79 3.88 18.09 -11.07
N GLU A 80 4.18 19.36 -10.80
CA GLU A 80 3.93 20.50 -11.68
C GLU A 80 5.24 21.11 -12.23
N SER A 81 6.37 20.60 -11.76
CA SER A 81 7.73 20.92 -12.22
C SER A 81 8.66 19.77 -11.85
N ASP A 82 9.93 19.83 -12.26
CA ASP A 82 10.95 18.95 -11.70
C ASP A 82 11.03 19.14 -10.19
N LEU A 83 11.27 18.04 -9.45
CA LEU A 83 11.28 18.03 -7.99
C LEU A 83 12.62 17.57 -7.42
N ARG A 84 12.93 18.05 -6.21
CA ARG A 84 13.90 17.41 -5.31
C ARG A 84 13.20 17.01 -4.03
N LEU A 85 13.27 15.74 -3.70
CA LEU A 85 12.65 15.16 -2.52
C LEU A 85 13.73 14.65 -1.57
N ARG A 86 13.68 15.09 -0.32
CA ARG A 86 14.49 14.51 0.73
C ARG A 86 13.65 13.49 1.48
N VAL A 87 13.99 12.22 1.28
CA VAL A 87 13.31 11.07 1.90
C VAL A 87 14.28 9.88 1.92
N ARG A 88 14.22 9.07 2.98
CA ARG A 88 15.01 7.84 3.05
C ARG A 88 14.31 6.76 2.23
N GLU A 89 15.01 6.20 1.26
CA GLU A 89 14.53 5.09 0.46
C GLU A 89 14.48 3.78 1.28
N VAL A 90 13.62 2.87 0.85
CA VAL A 90 13.39 1.57 1.48
C VAL A 90 13.90 0.50 0.54
N GLU A 91 15.14 0.04 0.77
CA GLU A 91 15.85 -0.90 -0.11
C GLU A 91 15.13 -2.26 -0.22
N ALA A 92 14.60 -2.79 0.87
CA ALA A 92 13.95 -4.10 0.89
C ALA A 92 12.69 -4.21 -0.01
N VAL A 93 12.09 -3.09 -0.40
CA VAL A 93 10.92 -3.07 -1.30
C VAL A 93 11.34 -3.11 -2.78
N GLN A 94 12.58 -2.79 -3.10
CA GLN A 94 13.08 -2.74 -4.49
C GLN A 94 13.17 -4.13 -5.13
N GLU A 95 13.35 -5.19 -4.34
CA GLU A 95 13.53 -6.56 -4.84
C GLU A 95 12.20 -7.31 -5.05
N ILE A 96 11.09 -6.77 -4.55
CA ILE A 96 9.78 -7.44 -4.61
C ILE A 96 8.87 -6.74 -5.61
N GLU A 97 8.53 -7.45 -6.70
CA GLU A 97 7.69 -6.92 -7.76
C GLU A 97 6.23 -6.76 -7.30
N ILE A 98 5.68 -5.56 -7.48
CA ILE A 98 4.24 -5.31 -7.29
C ILE A 98 3.48 -5.87 -8.49
N ARG A 99 2.58 -6.82 -8.26
CA ARG A 99 1.86 -7.53 -9.30
C ARG A 99 0.35 -7.35 -9.16
N THR A 100 -0.33 -7.30 -10.31
CA THR A 100 -1.80 -7.39 -10.36
C THR A 100 -2.17 -8.81 -10.74
N LEU A 101 -2.86 -9.50 -9.82
CA LEU A 101 -3.16 -10.92 -9.94
C LEU A 101 -4.66 -11.17 -9.75
N PRO A 102 -5.27 -12.12 -10.48
CA PRO A 102 -6.54 -12.67 -10.08
C PRO A 102 -6.33 -13.56 -8.85
N CYS A 103 -7.32 -13.59 -7.97
CA CYS A 103 -7.36 -14.54 -6.85
C CYS A 103 -8.78 -15.10 -6.70
N ARG A 104 -8.86 -16.25 -6.07
CA ARG A 104 -10.12 -16.91 -5.74
C ARG A 104 -10.29 -16.97 -4.24
N VAL A 105 -11.46 -16.63 -3.74
CA VAL A 105 -11.84 -16.86 -2.35
C VAL A 105 -11.83 -18.38 -2.10
N ALA A 106 -10.90 -18.86 -1.30
CA ALA A 106 -10.77 -20.26 -0.96
C ALA A 106 -11.68 -20.64 0.21
N HIS A 107 -11.70 -19.78 1.24
CA HIS A 107 -12.49 -20.01 2.45
C HIS A 107 -12.84 -18.67 3.12
N ILE A 108 -13.97 -18.65 3.83
CA ILE A 108 -14.45 -17.51 4.65
C ILE A 108 -14.81 -18.04 6.02
N GLU A 109 -14.19 -17.50 7.06
CA GLU A 109 -14.44 -17.89 8.45
C GLU A 109 -14.86 -16.67 9.26
N HIS A 110 -16.01 -16.74 9.93
CA HIS A 110 -16.47 -15.70 10.84
C HIS A 110 -15.81 -15.86 12.21
N LEU A 111 -14.90 -14.93 12.55
CA LEU A 111 -14.19 -14.92 13.84
C LEU A 111 -14.99 -14.20 14.93
N ALA A 112 -15.74 -13.16 14.56
CA ALA A 112 -16.58 -12.37 15.43
C ALA A 112 -17.77 -11.80 14.64
N HIS A 113 -18.67 -11.09 15.33
CA HIS A 113 -19.82 -10.45 14.68
C HIS A 113 -19.45 -9.42 13.61
N ASP A 114 -18.26 -8.84 13.72
CA ASP A 114 -17.74 -7.80 12.84
C ASP A 114 -16.38 -8.13 12.19
N VAL A 115 -15.88 -9.37 12.36
CA VAL A 115 -14.59 -9.79 11.78
C VAL A 115 -14.71 -11.14 11.07
N VAL A 116 -14.27 -11.18 9.83
CA VAL A 116 -14.09 -12.41 9.07
C VAL A 116 -12.62 -12.62 8.74
N ARG A 117 -12.19 -13.88 8.71
CA ARG A 117 -10.93 -14.33 8.16
C ARG A 117 -11.17 -14.82 6.74
N LEU A 118 -10.49 -14.22 5.79
CA LEU A 118 -10.65 -14.48 4.38
C LEU A 118 -9.38 -15.11 3.84
N PHE A 119 -9.50 -16.27 3.20
CA PHE A 119 -8.39 -16.95 2.55
C PHE A 119 -8.51 -16.81 1.03
N LEU A 120 -7.44 -16.34 0.40
CA LEU A 120 -7.36 -16.15 -1.04
C LEU A 120 -6.34 -17.12 -1.64
N LYS A 121 -6.74 -17.83 -2.69
CA LYS A 121 -5.86 -18.70 -3.48
C LYS A 121 -5.49 -18.00 -4.79
N LEU A 122 -4.20 -17.91 -5.05
CA LEU A 122 -3.66 -17.46 -6.33
C LEU A 122 -3.71 -18.59 -7.37
N PRO A 123 -3.54 -18.30 -8.68
CA PRO A 123 -3.35 -19.32 -9.70
C PRO A 123 -2.16 -20.23 -9.36
N GLU A 124 -2.24 -21.51 -9.71
CA GLU A 124 -1.26 -22.53 -9.30
C GLU A 124 0.20 -22.23 -9.70
N ASN A 125 0.39 -21.48 -10.78
CA ASN A 125 1.73 -21.08 -11.26
C ASN A 125 2.17 -19.70 -10.74
N GLN A 126 1.45 -19.11 -9.80
CA GLN A 126 1.72 -17.78 -9.25
C GLN A 126 1.97 -17.88 -7.75
N ARG A 127 3.10 -17.36 -7.32
CA ARG A 127 3.44 -17.18 -5.90
C ARG A 127 3.60 -15.69 -5.63
N LEU A 128 3.09 -15.21 -4.51
CA LEU A 128 3.27 -13.86 -4.05
C LEU A 128 4.41 -13.84 -3.02
N GLN A 129 5.53 -13.21 -3.38
CA GLN A 129 6.54 -12.85 -2.38
C GLN A 129 6.12 -11.57 -1.68
N PHE A 130 6.20 -11.53 -0.37
CA PHE A 130 5.90 -10.35 0.44
C PHE A 130 6.69 -10.37 1.74
N LEU A 131 6.75 -9.21 2.41
CA LEU A 131 7.36 -9.03 3.74
C LEU A 131 6.26 -8.93 4.80
N ALA A 132 6.55 -9.43 6.01
CA ALA A 132 5.63 -9.30 7.14
C ALA A 132 5.32 -7.82 7.43
N GLY A 133 4.03 -7.47 7.43
CA GLY A 133 3.53 -6.10 7.58
C GLY A 133 3.08 -5.43 6.27
N GLN A 134 3.32 -6.06 5.12
CA GLN A 134 2.78 -5.58 3.85
C GLN A 134 1.27 -5.89 3.71
N TYR A 135 0.63 -5.25 2.74
CA TYR A 135 -0.79 -5.37 2.47
C TYR A 135 -1.07 -5.60 0.98
N LEU A 136 -2.30 -5.87 0.65
CA LEU A 136 -2.80 -5.90 -0.71
C LEU A 136 -3.97 -4.93 -0.90
N ASP A 137 -4.18 -4.50 -2.16
CA ASP A 137 -5.38 -3.78 -2.57
C ASP A 137 -6.30 -4.71 -3.37
N PHE A 138 -7.57 -4.81 -2.98
CA PHE A 138 -8.62 -5.28 -3.89
C PHE A 138 -8.93 -4.19 -4.91
N MET A 139 -8.91 -4.56 -6.18
CA MET A 139 -9.29 -3.68 -7.29
C MET A 139 -10.77 -3.89 -7.61
N LEU A 140 -11.60 -2.89 -7.32
CA LEU A 140 -13.04 -2.96 -7.56
C LEU A 140 -13.37 -2.59 -9.03
N ALA A 141 -14.54 -3.04 -9.50
CA ALA A 141 -14.97 -2.81 -10.87
C ALA A 141 -15.16 -1.32 -11.23
N ASP A 142 -15.42 -0.49 -10.24
CA ASP A 142 -15.55 0.97 -10.38
C ASP A 142 -14.21 1.73 -10.30
N GLY A 143 -13.08 1.00 -10.25
CA GLY A 143 -11.74 1.57 -10.15
C GLY A 143 -11.29 1.91 -8.72
N ARG A 144 -12.18 1.83 -7.74
CA ARG A 144 -11.79 2.02 -6.33
C ARG A 144 -10.92 0.87 -5.85
N ARG A 145 -10.10 1.14 -4.83
CA ARG A 145 -9.22 0.16 -4.17
C ARG A 145 -9.58 0.02 -2.71
N ARG A 146 -9.36 -1.17 -2.15
CA ARG A 146 -9.55 -1.46 -0.72
C ARG A 146 -8.35 -2.22 -0.20
N ALA A 147 -7.63 -1.59 0.73
CA ALA A 147 -6.40 -2.11 1.32
C ALA A 147 -6.70 -3.04 2.51
N PHE A 148 -6.02 -4.18 2.55
CA PHE A 148 -6.06 -5.12 3.66
C PHE A 148 -4.66 -5.69 3.92
N SER A 149 -4.24 -5.69 5.19
CA SER A 149 -2.98 -6.31 5.61
C SER A 149 -2.99 -7.81 5.31
N ILE A 150 -1.81 -8.33 4.92
CA ILE A 150 -1.59 -9.77 4.79
C ILE A 150 -1.28 -10.31 6.18
N ALA A 151 -2.13 -11.21 6.69
CA ALA A 151 -2.11 -11.67 8.07
C ALA A 151 -1.21 -12.90 8.29
N ASN A 152 -0.99 -13.71 7.26
CA ASN A 152 -0.11 -14.87 7.35
C ASN A 152 1.37 -14.50 7.24
N ALA A 153 2.22 -15.38 7.72
CA ALA A 153 3.66 -15.20 7.60
C ALA A 153 4.14 -15.40 6.14
N PRO A 154 5.20 -14.69 5.69
CA PRO A 154 5.70 -14.80 4.31
C PRO A 154 6.10 -16.20 3.85
N HIS A 155 6.45 -17.10 4.77
CA HIS A 155 6.81 -18.47 4.47
C HIS A 155 5.61 -19.44 4.42
N ASP A 156 4.42 -18.99 4.87
CA ASP A 156 3.16 -19.75 4.83
C ASP A 156 2.23 -19.07 3.80
N ASP A 157 2.60 -19.16 2.53
CA ASP A 157 2.03 -18.41 1.42
C ASP A 157 1.20 -19.24 0.43
N GLU A 158 0.79 -20.46 0.81
CA GLU A 158 -0.12 -21.28 -0.01
C GLU A 158 -1.47 -20.57 -0.22
N LEU A 159 -1.97 -19.94 0.83
CA LEU A 159 -3.14 -19.05 0.82
C LEU A 159 -2.75 -17.70 1.41
N ILE A 160 -3.29 -16.64 0.85
CA ILE A 160 -3.16 -15.30 1.45
C ILE A 160 -4.28 -15.14 2.47
N GLU A 161 -3.93 -14.88 3.72
CA GLU A 161 -4.86 -14.67 4.82
C GLU A 161 -5.08 -13.18 5.07
N LEU A 162 -6.35 -12.77 5.22
CA LEU A 162 -6.75 -11.41 5.57
C LEU A 162 -7.75 -11.43 6.73
N HIS A 163 -7.63 -10.46 7.64
CA HIS A 163 -8.65 -10.20 8.65
C HIS A 163 -9.46 -8.96 8.26
N VAL A 164 -10.68 -9.17 7.82
CA VAL A 164 -11.57 -8.10 7.35
C VAL A 164 -12.55 -7.73 8.45
N ARG A 165 -12.44 -6.50 8.95
CA ARG A 165 -13.40 -5.94 9.89
C ARG A 165 -14.50 -5.19 9.14
N ARG A 166 -15.75 -5.42 9.52
CA ARG A 166 -16.91 -4.70 8.97
C ARG A 166 -16.86 -3.23 9.37
N VAL A 167 -16.92 -2.35 8.39
CA VAL A 167 -17.04 -0.91 8.58
C VAL A 167 -18.47 -0.52 8.28
N PRO A 168 -19.22 0.06 9.23
CA PRO A 168 -20.60 0.48 8.99
C PRO A 168 -20.72 1.40 7.78
N GLY A 169 -21.56 1.04 6.80
CA GLY A 169 -21.72 1.76 5.54
C GLY A 169 -20.57 1.60 4.55
N GLY A 170 -19.68 0.65 4.78
CA GLY A 170 -18.58 0.34 3.89
C GLY A 170 -18.97 -0.66 2.80
N ASP A 171 -19.25 -0.20 1.58
CA ASP A 171 -19.72 -1.03 0.44
C ASP A 171 -18.99 -2.37 0.30
N PHE A 172 -17.65 -2.35 0.37
CA PHE A 172 -16.85 -3.57 0.18
C PHE A 172 -16.92 -4.50 1.40
N THR A 173 -16.87 -3.97 2.61
CA THR A 173 -16.98 -4.80 3.81
C THR A 173 -18.38 -5.38 3.95
N ASP A 174 -19.43 -4.62 3.64
CA ASP A 174 -20.80 -5.15 3.60
C ASP A 174 -20.92 -6.25 2.54
N TYR A 175 -20.33 -6.08 1.34
CA TYR A 175 -20.26 -7.14 0.34
C TYR A 175 -19.56 -8.40 0.86
N VAL A 176 -18.43 -8.26 1.57
CA VAL A 176 -17.70 -9.40 2.15
C VAL A 176 -18.57 -10.18 3.14
N PHE A 177 -19.31 -9.48 4.00
CA PHE A 177 -20.11 -10.10 5.05
C PHE A 177 -21.43 -10.69 4.56
N ASP A 178 -22.08 -10.01 3.62
CA ASP A 178 -23.48 -10.31 3.27
C ASP A 178 -23.61 -11.04 1.93
N HIS A 179 -22.62 -10.93 1.03
CA HIS A 179 -22.76 -11.37 -0.36
C HIS A 179 -21.59 -12.22 -0.90
N MET A 180 -20.39 -12.05 -0.34
CA MET A 180 -19.21 -12.78 -0.83
C MET A 180 -19.37 -14.28 -0.56
N LYS A 181 -19.03 -15.09 -1.55
CA LYS A 181 -19.07 -16.55 -1.45
C LYS A 181 -17.69 -17.15 -1.73
N GLU A 182 -17.44 -18.33 -1.19
CA GLU A 182 -16.30 -19.14 -1.62
C GLU A 182 -16.35 -19.33 -3.14
N LYS A 183 -15.18 -19.43 -3.74
CA LYS A 183 -14.95 -19.48 -5.19
C LYS A 183 -15.18 -18.16 -5.94
N ALA A 184 -15.60 -17.06 -5.28
CA ALA A 184 -15.62 -15.74 -5.89
C ALA A 184 -14.24 -15.38 -6.45
N ILE A 185 -14.22 -14.80 -7.66
CA ILE A 185 -12.98 -14.34 -8.30
C ILE A 185 -12.86 -12.84 -8.08
N LEU A 186 -11.70 -12.44 -7.57
CA LEU A 186 -11.36 -11.05 -7.29
C LEU A 186 -10.04 -10.70 -7.99
N ARG A 187 -9.73 -9.44 -8.07
CA ARG A 187 -8.44 -8.94 -8.56
C ARG A 187 -7.74 -8.18 -7.44
N ILE A 188 -6.48 -8.50 -7.22
CA ILE A 188 -5.64 -7.85 -6.22
C ILE A 188 -4.41 -7.22 -6.86
N GLN A 189 -3.89 -6.18 -6.22
CA GLN A 189 -2.55 -5.68 -6.44
C GLN A 189 -1.75 -5.88 -5.16
N ALA A 190 -0.62 -6.57 -5.25
CA ALA A 190 0.20 -6.98 -4.10
C ALA A 190 1.66 -7.27 -4.53
N PRO A 191 2.61 -7.30 -3.57
CA PRO A 191 2.48 -6.75 -2.22
C PRO A 191 2.65 -5.24 -2.22
N LEU A 192 2.06 -4.58 -1.26
CA LEU A 192 2.10 -3.13 -1.11
C LEU A 192 2.54 -2.75 0.31
N GLY A 193 3.07 -1.54 0.48
CA GLY A 193 3.45 -0.99 1.78
C GLY A 193 4.94 -1.07 2.07
N GLY A 194 5.43 0.00 2.70
CA GLY A 194 6.80 0.11 3.22
C GLY A 194 6.87 -0.07 4.74
N PHE A 195 5.80 -0.56 5.37
CA PHE A 195 5.78 -0.92 6.79
C PHE A 195 5.99 -2.43 6.91
N PHE A 196 7.19 -2.83 7.30
CA PHE A 196 7.56 -4.23 7.48
C PHE A 196 8.60 -4.36 8.59
N LEU A 197 8.81 -5.59 9.05
CA LEU A 197 9.80 -5.90 10.07
C LEU A 197 11.22 -5.75 9.50
N HIS A 198 12.05 -4.95 10.17
CA HIS A 198 13.48 -4.83 9.89
C HIS A 198 14.23 -5.89 10.68
N GLU A 199 14.49 -7.05 10.07
CA GLU A 199 15.12 -8.20 10.73
C GLU A 199 16.60 -7.99 11.06
N ASP A 200 17.24 -7.03 10.40
CA ASP A 200 18.62 -6.59 10.63
C ASP A 200 18.80 -5.70 11.86
N SER A 201 17.70 -5.35 12.53
CA SER A 201 17.71 -4.47 13.70
C SER A 201 17.77 -5.25 15.02
N GLU A 202 18.80 -5.02 15.83
CA GLU A 202 18.91 -5.56 17.19
C GLU A 202 18.12 -4.77 18.25
N ARG A 203 17.34 -3.75 17.83
CA ARG A 203 16.56 -2.93 18.77
C ARG A 203 15.33 -3.70 19.27
N PRO A 204 14.93 -3.52 20.53
CA PRO A 204 13.69 -4.06 21.06
C PRO A 204 12.49 -3.59 20.24
N LEU A 205 11.56 -4.51 19.91
CA LEU A 205 10.34 -4.21 19.21
C LEU A 205 9.17 -4.04 20.19
N ILE A 206 8.38 -3.00 19.97
CA ILE A 206 7.08 -2.83 20.63
C ILE A 206 6.02 -2.95 19.54
N LEU A 207 5.21 -4.02 19.61
CA LEU A 207 4.10 -4.24 18.70
C LEU A 207 2.82 -3.75 19.37
N MET A 208 2.08 -2.89 18.67
CA MET A 208 0.81 -2.35 19.16
C MET A 208 -0.22 -2.39 18.03
N GLY A 209 -1.34 -3.04 18.26
CA GLY A 209 -2.42 -3.16 17.29
C GLY A 209 -3.77 -2.84 17.90
N GLY A 210 -4.62 -2.15 17.16
CA GLY A 210 -6.04 -1.91 17.51
C GLY A 210 -6.95 -2.58 16.47
N GLY A 211 -8.05 -3.17 16.92
CA GLY A 211 -8.96 -3.90 16.03
C GLY A 211 -8.29 -5.11 15.39
N THR A 212 -8.21 -5.14 14.06
CA THR A 212 -7.48 -6.17 13.28
C THR A 212 -6.01 -5.80 13.02
N GLY A 213 -5.41 -4.93 13.82
CA GLY A 213 -4.07 -4.39 13.61
C GLY A 213 -2.91 -5.35 13.82
N PHE A 214 -3.17 -6.59 14.25
CA PHE A 214 -2.19 -7.69 14.26
C PHE A 214 -2.36 -8.66 13.08
N ALA A 215 -3.16 -8.28 12.08
CA ALA A 215 -3.30 -9.00 10.82
C ALA A 215 -2.29 -8.53 9.81
#